data_2092899ec5efba6133bc2a6f829da46e
#
_entry.id   2092899ec5efba6133bc2a6f829da46e
#
_cell.length_a   1.000
_cell.length_b   1.000
_cell.length_c   1.000
_cell.angle_alpha   90.00
_cell.angle_beta   90.00
_cell.angle_gamma   90.00
#
_symmetry.space_group_name_H-M   'P 1'
#
loop_
_entity.id
_entity.type
_entity.pdbx_description
1 polymer ?
#
loop_
_entity_poly.entity_id
_entity_poly.type
_entity_poly.pdbx_seq_one_letter_code
_entity_poly.pdbx_strand_id
1 'polypeptide(L)'
;LFEGMHRENSYHGDAERFGIASAILLGDLALVWADRALVESGITQSEFIHCQTIFCEMRDELMAGQYLDVLEGALGTSSVERSRKVARYKSGKYSIERPLLFGASLAGAERLNQTYSSFGLPLGEAFQLRDDVLGIFGDPSVTGKPAGDDLREGKRTVLAAMAMEHTDAAGKALLDRSLGNPDLSEKDVAALQEIIISSGALEQVEKLITELTTSAISALRDPQLDGKIAKVLEEMAIIATQRSV
;
A
#
# COMPACT_ATOMS: atom_id res chain seq x y z
N LEU A 1 -4.53 -17.15 13.56
CA LEU A 1 -5.48 -18.18 13.17
C LEU A 1 -4.88 -19.58 13.35
N PHE A 2 -3.86 -19.99 12.59
CA PHE A 2 -3.29 -21.35 12.61
C PHE A 2 -2.61 -21.71 13.95
N GLU A 3 -1.93 -20.77 14.58
CA GLU A 3 -1.40 -20.95 15.94
C GLU A 3 -2.53 -21.22 16.95
N GLY A 4 -3.61 -20.44 16.89
CA GLY A 4 -4.80 -20.67 17.73
C GLY A 4 -5.40 -22.06 17.50
N MET A 5 -5.57 -22.44 16.23
CA MET A 5 -6.06 -23.76 15.86
C MET A 5 -5.15 -24.89 16.41
N HIS A 6 -3.83 -24.72 16.37
CA HIS A 6 -2.89 -25.68 16.93
C HIS A 6 -3.10 -25.85 18.45
N ARG A 7 -3.24 -24.74 19.18
CA ARG A 7 -3.45 -24.73 20.65
C ARG A 7 -4.80 -25.35 21.03
N GLU A 8 -5.88 -24.95 20.33
CA GLU A 8 -7.24 -25.42 20.59
C GLU A 8 -7.39 -26.93 20.38
N ASN A 9 -6.72 -27.48 19.36
CA ASN A 9 -6.75 -28.91 19.06
C ASN A 9 -5.64 -29.73 19.74
N SER A 10 -4.84 -29.09 20.58
CA SER A 10 -3.74 -29.74 21.31
C SER A 10 -2.78 -30.53 20.39
N TYR A 11 -2.41 -29.95 19.23
CA TYR A 11 -1.48 -30.57 18.30
C TYR A 11 -0.08 -30.66 18.89
N HIS A 12 0.73 -31.61 18.43
CA HIS A 12 2.10 -31.77 18.88
C HIS A 12 3.04 -30.74 18.25
N GLY A 13 4.03 -30.29 19.01
CA GLY A 13 5.07 -29.39 18.58
C GLY A 13 4.84 -27.92 18.93
N ASP A 14 5.59 -27.04 18.32
CA ASP A 14 5.54 -25.61 18.56
C ASP A 14 4.41 -24.93 17.77
N ALA A 15 3.51 -24.25 18.46
CA ALA A 15 2.31 -23.66 17.89
C ALA A 15 2.62 -22.44 16.99
N GLU A 16 3.62 -21.63 17.36
CA GLU A 16 4.03 -20.47 16.56
C GLU A 16 4.65 -20.91 15.25
N ARG A 17 5.56 -21.88 15.30
CA ARG A 17 6.18 -22.44 14.09
C ARG A 17 5.15 -23.09 13.15
N PHE A 18 4.18 -23.79 13.71
CA PHE A 18 3.04 -24.34 12.93
C PHE A 18 2.24 -23.22 12.27
N GLY A 19 1.96 -22.14 13.03
CA GLY A 19 1.25 -20.97 12.55
C GLY A 19 1.94 -20.30 11.36
N ILE A 20 3.25 -20.03 11.50
CA ILE A 20 4.09 -19.43 10.46
C ILE A 20 4.15 -20.32 9.20
N ALA A 21 4.46 -21.61 9.38
CA ALA A 21 4.55 -22.55 8.25
C ALA A 21 3.23 -22.67 7.49
N SER A 22 2.11 -22.76 8.21
CA SER A 22 0.79 -22.83 7.60
C SER A 22 0.40 -21.56 6.85
N ALA A 23 0.77 -20.38 7.36
CA ALA A 23 0.52 -19.11 6.71
C ALA A 23 1.33 -18.97 5.41
N ILE A 24 2.60 -19.40 5.41
CA ILE A 24 3.45 -19.42 4.20
C ILE A 24 2.81 -20.32 3.13
N LEU A 25 2.47 -21.56 3.48
CA LEU A 25 1.84 -22.50 2.53
C LEU A 25 0.50 -21.99 1.98
N LEU A 26 -0.30 -21.29 2.80
CA LEU A 26 -1.52 -20.66 2.32
C LEU A 26 -1.24 -19.51 1.34
N GLY A 27 -0.20 -18.73 1.60
CA GLY A 27 0.25 -17.69 0.67
C GLY A 27 0.71 -18.27 -0.68
N ASP A 28 1.53 -19.32 -0.65
CA ASP A 28 1.97 -20.04 -1.86
C ASP A 28 0.77 -20.59 -2.64
N LEU A 29 -0.20 -21.19 -1.94
CA LEU A 29 -1.41 -21.70 -2.56
C LEU A 29 -2.26 -20.59 -3.19
N ALA A 30 -2.35 -19.43 -2.55
CA ALA A 30 -3.05 -18.27 -3.10
C ALA A 30 -2.42 -17.77 -4.41
N LEU A 31 -1.09 -17.76 -4.51
CA LEU A 31 -0.38 -17.44 -5.76
C LEU A 31 -0.70 -18.46 -6.87
N VAL A 32 -0.70 -19.76 -6.54
CA VAL A 32 -1.10 -20.81 -7.50
C VAL A 32 -2.54 -20.63 -7.95
N TRP A 33 -3.46 -20.29 -7.05
CA TRP A 33 -4.85 -20.02 -7.40
C TRP A 33 -5.02 -18.77 -8.28
N ALA A 34 -4.21 -17.75 -8.08
CA ALA A 34 -4.22 -16.57 -8.93
C ALA A 34 -3.81 -16.90 -10.38
N ASP A 35 -2.76 -17.72 -10.58
CA ASP A 35 -2.38 -18.23 -11.90
C ASP A 35 -3.52 -19.08 -12.51
N ARG A 36 -4.09 -19.98 -11.72
CA ARG A 36 -5.20 -20.83 -12.15
C ARG A 36 -6.43 -20.01 -12.57
N ALA A 37 -6.79 -18.97 -11.82
CA ALA A 37 -7.89 -18.09 -12.17
C ALA A 37 -7.71 -17.44 -13.54
N LEU A 38 -6.48 -17.01 -13.88
CA LEU A 38 -6.18 -16.48 -15.20
C LEU A 38 -6.29 -17.55 -16.30
N VAL A 39 -5.76 -18.77 -16.06
CA VAL A 39 -5.84 -19.88 -17.02
C VAL A 39 -7.28 -20.32 -17.27
N GLU A 40 -8.10 -20.35 -16.22
CA GLU A 40 -9.50 -20.81 -16.27
C GLU A 40 -10.50 -19.68 -16.64
N SER A 41 -10.02 -18.45 -16.89
CA SER A 41 -10.86 -17.27 -17.15
C SER A 41 -11.67 -17.33 -18.44
N GLY A 42 -11.33 -18.23 -19.37
CA GLY A 42 -12.01 -18.37 -20.66
C GLY A 42 -11.63 -17.35 -21.72
N ILE A 43 -10.58 -16.54 -21.47
CA ILE A 43 -10.01 -15.62 -22.47
C ILE A 43 -9.32 -16.40 -23.60
N THR A 44 -9.16 -15.78 -24.76
CA THR A 44 -8.45 -16.40 -25.88
C THR A 44 -6.97 -16.56 -25.59
N GLN A 45 -6.29 -17.45 -26.33
CA GLN A 45 -4.86 -17.65 -26.19
C GLN A 45 -4.03 -16.36 -26.45
N SER A 46 -4.48 -15.53 -27.39
CA SER A 46 -3.80 -14.24 -27.67
C SER A 46 -3.92 -13.27 -26.50
N GLU A 47 -5.14 -13.11 -25.96
CA GLU A 47 -5.38 -12.28 -24.76
C GLU A 47 -4.61 -12.81 -23.55
N PHE A 48 -4.58 -14.12 -23.36
CA PHE A 48 -3.86 -14.77 -22.28
C PHE A 48 -2.36 -14.40 -22.30
N ILE A 49 -1.69 -14.48 -23.46
CA ILE A 49 -0.27 -14.18 -23.58
C ILE A 49 0.04 -12.73 -23.17
N HIS A 50 -0.77 -11.77 -23.64
CA HIS A 50 -0.59 -10.36 -23.31
C HIS A 50 -0.87 -10.08 -21.83
N CYS A 51 -1.97 -10.60 -21.31
CA CYS A 51 -2.35 -10.44 -19.90
C CYS A 51 -1.36 -11.11 -18.95
N GLN A 52 -0.85 -12.29 -19.31
CA GLN A 52 0.15 -12.99 -18.49
C GLN A 52 1.43 -12.17 -18.31
N THR A 53 1.88 -11.46 -19.35
CA THR A 53 3.06 -10.60 -19.24
C THR A 53 2.83 -9.50 -18.18
N ILE A 54 1.71 -8.76 -18.27
CA ILE A 54 1.35 -7.72 -17.29
C ILE A 54 1.20 -8.31 -15.88
N PHE A 55 0.59 -9.48 -15.78
CA PHE A 55 0.37 -10.17 -14.52
C PHE A 55 1.68 -10.63 -13.86
N CYS A 56 2.63 -11.13 -14.64
CA CYS A 56 3.97 -11.48 -14.14
C CYS A 56 4.72 -10.23 -13.66
N GLU A 57 4.77 -9.17 -14.49
CA GLU A 57 5.41 -7.90 -14.12
C GLU A 57 4.81 -7.31 -12.83
N MET A 58 3.48 -7.34 -12.68
CA MET A 58 2.79 -6.87 -11.48
C MET A 58 3.27 -7.62 -10.23
N ARG A 59 3.40 -8.95 -10.31
CA ARG A 59 3.85 -9.77 -9.18
C ARG A 59 5.32 -9.55 -8.85
N ASP A 60 6.18 -9.46 -9.86
CA ASP A 60 7.60 -9.20 -9.66
C ASP A 60 7.81 -7.84 -8.97
N GLU A 61 7.11 -6.81 -9.43
CA GLU A 61 7.14 -5.47 -8.84
C GLU A 61 6.58 -5.45 -7.42
N LEU A 62 5.48 -6.16 -7.16
CA LEU A 62 4.91 -6.29 -5.82
C LEU A 62 5.88 -6.98 -4.86
N MET A 63 6.50 -8.10 -5.27
CA MET A 63 7.47 -8.82 -4.43
C MET A 63 8.71 -7.95 -4.15
N ALA A 64 9.20 -7.21 -5.15
CA ALA A 64 10.28 -6.24 -4.95
C ALA A 64 9.88 -5.14 -3.96
N GLY A 65 8.66 -4.61 -4.07
CA GLY A 65 8.11 -3.62 -3.16
C GLY A 65 7.99 -4.12 -1.72
N GLN A 66 7.49 -5.34 -1.55
CA GLN A 66 7.40 -5.99 -0.23
C GLN A 66 8.77 -6.25 0.39
N TYR A 67 9.74 -6.69 -0.42
CA TYR A 67 11.12 -6.87 0.06
C TYR A 67 11.72 -5.54 0.52
N LEU A 68 11.52 -4.46 -0.24
CA LEU A 68 11.99 -3.12 0.15
C LEU A 68 11.35 -2.65 1.46
N ASP A 69 10.06 -2.91 1.67
CA ASP A 69 9.36 -2.58 2.92
C ASP A 69 9.98 -3.28 4.13
N VAL A 70 10.21 -4.58 4.02
CA VAL A 70 10.90 -5.38 5.06
C VAL A 70 12.32 -4.87 5.31
N LEU A 71 13.04 -4.53 4.23
CA LEU A 71 14.41 -4.02 4.31
C LEU A 71 14.47 -2.65 5.02
N GLU A 72 13.55 -1.73 4.71
CA GLU A 72 13.49 -0.42 5.38
C GLU A 72 13.22 -0.58 6.88
N GLY A 73 12.34 -1.50 7.27
CA GLY A 73 12.14 -1.85 8.68
C GLY A 73 13.41 -2.37 9.34
N ALA A 74 14.15 -3.25 8.67
CA ALA A 74 15.39 -3.84 9.20
C ALA A 74 16.55 -2.84 9.29
N LEU A 75 16.65 -1.89 8.34
CA LEU A 75 17.68 -0.85 8.35
C LEU A 75 17.47 0.16 9.50
N GLY A 76 16.25 0.30 10.00
CA GLY A 76 15.93 1.24 11.08
C GLY A 76 16.11 2.73 10.71
N THR A 77 16.42 3.03 9.46
CA THR A 77 16.58 4.40 8.96
C THR A 77 15.39 4.82 8.13
N SER A 78 15.04 6.09 8.15
CA SER A 78 13.94 6.64 7.36
C SER A 78 14.46 7.52 6.24
N SER A 79 13.87 7.41 5.04
CA SER A 79 14.13 8.29 3.91
C SER A 79 12.84 8.46 3.12
N VAL A 80 12.42 9.70 2.93
CA VAL A 80 11.21 10.04 2.16
C VAL A 80 11.25 9.44 0.76
N GLU A 81 12.40 9.52 0.07
CA GLU A 81 12.55 8.97 -1.29
C GLU A 81 12.35 7.44 -1.30
N ARG A 82 12.99 6.71 -0.37
CA ARG A 82 12.87 5.26 -0.27
C ARG A 82 11.46 4.84 0.12
N SER A 83 10.85 5.50 1.11
CA SER A 83 9.46 5.22 1.51
C SER A 83 8.47 5.46 0.36
N ARG A 84 8.64 6.51 -0.45
CA ARG A 84 7.85 6.74 -1.66
C ARG A 84 8.06 5.64 -2.70
N LYS A 85 9.28 5.13 -2.84
CA LYS A 85 9.56 4.01 -3.74
C LYS A 85 8.82 2.75 -3.28
N VAL A 86 8.85 2.45 -1.97
CA VAL A 86 8.07 1.35 -1.39
C VAL A 86 6.58 1.51 -1.70
N ALA A 87 6.00 2.69 -1.43
CA ALA A 87 4.59 2.98 -1.69
C ALA A 87 4.19 2.73 -3.15
N ARG A 88 5.04 3.13 -4.11
CA ARG A 88 4.79 2.90 -5.54
C ARG A 88 4.82 1.43 -5.93
N TYR A 89 5.83 0.68 -5.49
CA TYR A 89 6.00 -0.72 -5.90
C TYR A 89 5.08 -1.67 -5.13
N LYS A 90 4.95 -1.47 -3.81
CA LYS A 90 4.13 -2.32 -2.94
C LYS A 90 2.63 -2.12 -3.18
N SER A 91 2.20 -0.88 -3.48
CA SER A 91 0.78 -0.53 -3.54
C SER A 91 0.37 0.12 -4.86
N GLY A 92 1.03 1.18 -5.30
CA GLY A 92 0.58 1.97 -6.45
C GLY A 92 0.47 1.18 -7.74
N LYS A 93 1.51 0.47 -8.10
CA LYS A 93 1.53 -0.34 -9.32
C LYS A 93 0.55 -1.51 -9.23
N TYR A 94 0.65 -2.28 -8.17
CA TYR A 94 -0.16 -3.48 -7.97
C TYR A 94 -1.65 -3.20 -7.88
N SER A 95 -2.05 -2.15 -7.14
CA SER A 95 -3.46 -1.90 -6.82
C SER A 95 -4.20 -1.12 -7.90
N ILE A 96 -3.51 -0.29 -8.69
CA ILE A 96 -4.17 0.66 -9.60
C ILE A 96 -3.60 0.60 -11.02
N GLU A 97 -2.30 0.85 -11.22
CA GLU A 97 -1.74 0.92 -12.58
C GLU A 97 -1.88 -0.41 -13.32
N ARG A 98 -1.36 -1.50 -12.77
CA ARG A 98 -1.34 -2.81 -13.43
C ARG A 98 -2.73 -3.40 -13.70
N PRO A 99 -3.72 -3.29 -12.79
CA PRO A 99 -5.09 -3.69 -13.10
C PRO A 99 -5.72 -2.92 -14.26
N LEU A 100 -5.44 -1.61 -14.39
CA LEU A 100 -5.91 -0.82 -15.54
C LEU A 100 -5.25 -1.26 -16.85
N LEU A 101 -3.93 -1.48 -16.83
CA LEU A 101 -3.21 -1.98 -18.01
C LEU A 101 -3.66 -3.39 -18.40
N PHE A 102 -3.92 -4.24 -17.41
CA PHE A 102 -4.47 -5.58 -17.63
C PHE A 102 -5.85 -5.52 -18.31
N GLY A 103 -6.75 -4.66 -17.80
CA GLY A 103 -8.05 -4.42 -18.40
C GLY A 103 -7.97 -3.84 -19.81
N ALA A 104 -7.03 -2.92 -20.05
CA ALA A 104 -6.78 -2.36 -21.38
C ALA A 104 -6.33 -3.42 -22.38
N SER A 105 -5.44 -4.32 -21.96
CA SER A 105 -4.96 -5.44 -22.77
C SER A 105 -6.08 -6.41 -23.13
N LEU A 106 -6.95 -6.76 -22.16
CA LEU A 106 -8.12 -7.59 -22.43
C LEU A 106 -9.10 -6.96 -23.43
N ALA A 107 -9.22 -5.64 -23.39
CA ALA A 107 -10.14 -4.89 -24.28
C ALA A 107 -9.52 -4.52 -25.63
N GLY A 108 -8.26 -4.88 -25.95
CA GLY A 108 -7.54 -4.42 -27.13
C GLY A 108 -7.39 -2.88 -27.16
N ALA A 109 -7.21 -2.28 -25.99
CA ALA A 109 -7.18 -0.83 -25.80
C ALA A 109 -5.81 -0.31 -25.33
N GLU A 110 -4.72 -0.95 -25.77
CA GLU A 110 -3.33 -0.63 -25.41
C GLU A 110 -2.94 0.81 -25.73
N ARG A 111 -3.67 1.48 -26.63
CA ARG A 111 -3.54 2.92 -26.90
C ARG A 111 -3.75 3.78 -25.65
N LEU A 112 -4.45 3.27 -24.65
CA LEU A 112 -4.70 3.94 -23.37
C LEU A 112 -3.65 3.65 -22.30
N ASN A 113 -2.65 2.79 -22.56
CA ASN A 113 -1.67 2.39 -21.55
C ASN A 113 -0.94 3.59 -20.94
N GLN A 114 -0.55 4.58 -21.77
CA GLN A 114 0.10 5.78 -21.25
C GLN A 114 -0.82 6.59 -20.35
N THR A 115 -2.09 6.75 -20.73
CA THR A 115 -3.11 7.44 -19.95
C THR A 115 -3.33 6.73 -18.60
N TYR A 116 -3.49 5.42 -18.64
CA TYR A 116 -3.69 4.62 -17.43
C TYR A 116 -2.46 4.58 -16.51
N SER A 117 -1.25 4.56 -17.05
CA SER A 117 -0.04 4.70 -16.23
C SER A 117 0.08 6.10 -15.63
N SER A 118 -0.20 7.15 -16.42
CA SER A 118 -0.18 8.54 -15.94
C SER A 118 -1.27 8.83 -14.90
N PHE A 119 -2.37 8.10 -14.91
CA PHE A 119 -3.42 8.14 -13.90
C PHE A 119 -3.05 7.25 -12.70
N GLY A 120 -2.68 6.00 -12.96
CA GLY A 120 -2.58 4.95 -11.95
C GLY A 120 -1.39 5.11 -11.01
N LEU A 121 -0.23 5.52 -11.52
CA LEU A 121 0.96 5.69 -10.68
C LEU A 121 0.80 6.77 -9.61
N PRO A 122 0.42 8.03 -9.95
CA PRO A 122 0.23 9.04 -8.91
C PRO A 122 -0.96 8.72 -7.99
N LEU A 123 -2.06 8.18 -8.53
CA LEU A 123 -3.19 7.78 -7.69
C LEU A 123 -2.82 6.69 -6.70
N GLY A 124 -2.06 5.69 -7.14
CA GLY A 124 -1.64 4.60 -6.27
C GLY A 124 -0.69 5.05 -5.17
N GLU A 125 0.20 6.02 -5.45
CA GLU A 125 1.03 6.64 -4.42
C GLU A 125 0.15 7.44 -3.43
N ALA A 126 -0.78 8.26 -3.92
CA ALA A 126 -1.70 9.02 -3.07
C ALA A 126 -2.58 8.10 -2.18
N PHE A 127 -3.04 6.99 -2.73
CA PHE A 127 -3.80 5.98 -1.99
C PHE A 127 -2.99 5.40 -0.82
N GLN A 128 -1.71 5.03 -1.06
CA GLN A 128 -0.86 4.50 0.01
C GLN A 128 -0.54 5.56 1.06
N LEU A 129 -0.26 6.81 0.64
CA LEU A 129 -0.05 7.91 1.59
C LEU A 129 -1.29 8.15 2.47
N ARG A 130 -2.49 8.05 1.90
CA ARG A 130 -3.74 8.12 2.66
C ARG A 130 -3.87 6.96 3.64
N ASP A 131 -3.52 5.76 3.23
CA ASP A 131 -3.53 4.58 4.10
C ASP A 131 -2.55 4.73 5.27
N ASP A 132 -1.36 5.25 5.01
CA ASP A 132 -0.33 5.55 6.02
C ASP A 132 -0.82 6.61 7.04
N VAL A 133 -1.55 7.65 6.58
CA VAL A 133 -2.18 8.63 7.48
C VAL A 133 -3.24 7.95 8.35
N LEU A 134 -4.10 7.13 7.75
CA LEU A 134 -5.13 6.39 8.48
C LEU A 134 -4.55 5.36 9.46
N GLY A 135 -3.41 4.74 9.14
CA GLY A 135 -2.71 3.80 10.03
C GLY A 135 -2.20 4.44 11.34
N ILE A 136 -2.02 5.77 11.34
CA ILE A 136 -1.57 6.53 12.51
C ILE A 136 -2.72 7.29 13.18
N PHE A 137 -3.58 7.95 12.39
CA PHE A 137 -4.60 8.89 12.87
C PHE A 137 -6.04 8.38 12.72
N GLY A 138 -6.26 7.28 12.03
CA GLY A 138 -7.60 6.79 11.70
C GLY A 138 -8.42 6.38 12.93
N ASP A 139 -9.73 6.64 12.87
CA ASP A 139 -10.67 6.17 13.89
C ASP A 139 -10.76 4.63 13.84
N PRO A 140 -10.51 3.92 14.96
CA PRO A 140 -10.64 2.47 15.03
C PRO A 140 -12.01 1.92 14.63
N SER A 141 -13.07 2.71 14.82
CA SER A 141 -14.43 2.32 14.43
C SER A 141 -14.63 2.29 12.92
N VAL A 142 -13.81 3.04 12.17
CA VAL A 142 -13.85 3.13 10.71
C VAL A 142 -12.80 2.21 10.07
N THR A 143 -11.59 2.20 10.61
CA THR A 143 -10.46 1.43 10.07
C THR A 143 -10.47 -0.04 10.47
N GLY A 144 -11.16 -0.38 11.56
CA GLY A 144 -11.17 -1.72 12.15
C GLY A 144 -9.85 -2.10 12.84
N LYS A 145 -8.89 -1.16 12.96
CA LYS A 145 -7.59 -1.34 13.59
C LYS A 145 -7.38 -0.30 14.70
N PRO A 146 -6.58 -0.60 15.73
CA PRO A 146 -6.21 0.38 16.75
C PRO A 146 -5.50 1.59 16.13
N ALA A 147 -5.78 2.80 16.58
CA ALA A 147 -5.02 3.98 16.19
C ALA A 147 -3.53 3.79 16.50
N GLY A 148 -2.66 4.21 15.57
CA GLY A 148 -1.21 4.06 15.70
C GLY A 148 -0.69 2.63 15.49
N ASP A 149 -1.44 1.76 14.83
CA ASP A 149 -1.00 0.39 14.52
C ASP A 149 0.31 0.40 13.72
N ASP A 150 0.42 1.26 12.72
CA ASP A 150 1.64 1.42 11.93
C ASP A 150 2.86 1.88 12.74
N LEU A 151 2.65 2.63 13.83
CA LEU A 151 3.72 2.99 14.76
C LEU A 151 4.20 1.78 15.56
N ARG A 152 3.27 0.91 16.02
CA ARG A 152 3.59 -0.33 16.74
C ARG A 152 4.28 -1.36 15.84
N GLU A 153 3.86 -1.45 14.58
CA GLU A 153 4.51 -2.31 13.58
C GLU A 153 5.88 -1.77 13.12
N GLY A 154 6.19 -0.51 13.40
CA GLY A 154 7.46 0.12 13.02
C GLY A 154 7.60 0.42 11.55
N LYS A 155 6.47 0.64 10.86
CA LYS A 155 6.48 0.95 9.43
C LYS A 155 7.20 2.26 9.15
N ARG A 156 8.16 2.22 8.23
CA ARG A 156 8.93 3.39 7.77
C ARG A 156 8.19 4.08 6.63
N THR A 157 6.98 4.59 6.94
CA THR A 157 6.13 5.29 5.98
C THR A 157 6.72 6.64 5.56
N VAL A 158 6.18 7.23 4.49
CA VAL A 158 6.54 8.59 4.07
C VAL A 158 6.24 9.60 5.19
N LEU A 159 5.13 9.42 5.90
CA LEU A 159 4.74 10.28 7.00
C LEU A 159 5.75 10.21 8.17
N ALA A 160 6.16 9.00 8.56
CA ALA A 160 7.17 8.82 9.59
C ALA A 160 8.54 9.38 9.16
N ALA A 161 8.94 9.19 7.90
CA ALA A 161 10.18 9.71 7.36
C ALA A 161 10.21 11.24 7.35
N MET A 162 9.13 11.90 6.91
CA MET A 162 9.02 13.36 6.96
C MET A 162 9.05 13.88 8.38
N ALA A 163 8.37 13.22 9.32
CA ALA A 163 8.44 13.61 10.73
C ALA A 163 9.86 13.51 11.29
N MET A 164 10.58 12.44 10.96
CA MET A 164 12.00 12.28 11.35
C MET A 164 12.91 13.35 10.75
N GLU A 165 12.65 13.81 9.53
CA GLU A 165 13.46 14.85 8.89
C GLU A 165 13.25 16.24 9.53
N HIS A 166 12.02 16.57 9.93
CA HIS A 166 11.63 17.93 10.29
C HIS A 166 11.50 18.18 11.81
N THR A 167 11.39 17.14 12.65
CA THR A 167 11.32 17.33 14.11
C THR A 167 12.68 17.65 14.72
N ASP A 168 12.67 18.15 15.94
CA ASP A 168 13.89 18.44 16.72
C ASP A 168 14.60 17.16 17.21
N ALA A 169 15.74 17.31 17.89
CA ALA A 169 16.53 16.18 18.38
C ALA A 169 15.77 15.32 19.41
N ALA A 170 14.91 15.93 20.22
CA ALA A 170 14.11 15.20 21.22
C ALA A 170 13.00 14.37 20.54
N GLY A 171 12.32 14.96 19.56
CA GLY A 171 11.32 14.28 18.73
C GLY A 171 11.92 13.12 17.94
N LYS A 172 13.09 13.32 17.31
CA LYS A 172 13.82 12.24 16.62
C LYS A 172 14.13 11.09 17.56
N ALA A 173 14.67 11.37 18.75
CA ALA A 173 14.99 10.34 19.72
C ALA A 173 13.74 9.61 20.23
N LEU A 174 12.59 10.30 20.34
CA LEU A 174 11.33 9.67 20.73
C LEU A 174 10.78 8.78 19.61
N LEU A 175 10.72 9.24 18.37
CA LEU A 175 10.29 8.45 17.22
C LEU A 175 11.17 7.20 17.07
N ASP A 176 12.48 7.35 17.14
CA ASP A 176 13.45 6.29 16.89
C ASP A 176 13.33 5.13 17.90
N ARG A 177 13.15 5.45 19.17
CA ARG A 177 13.00 4.43 20.22
C ARG A 177 11.61 3.81 20.30
N SER A 178 10.60 4.46 19.71
CA SER A 178 9.19 4.07 19.86
C SER A 178 8.66 3.31 18.64
N LEU A 179 9.15 3.64 17.44
CA LEU A 179 8.73 2.93 16.22
C LEU A 179 9.11 1.45 16.30
N GLY A 180 8.10 0.58 16.13
CA GLY A 180 8.27 -0.87 16.20
C GLY A 180 8.16 -1.45 17.61
N ASN A 181 7.75 -0.66 18.59
CA ASN A 181 7.43 -1.16 19.91
C ASN A 181 5.95 -1.61 19.96
N PRO A 182 5.65 -2.92 20.06
CA PRO A 182 4.28 -3.42 20.08
C PRO A 182 3.51 -3.02 21.35
N ASP A 183 4.22 -2.65 22.43
CA ASP A 183 3.66 -2.32 23.73
C ASP A 183 3.39 -0.81 23.93
N LEU A 184 3.38 -0.01 22.83
CA LEU A 184 3.03 1.41 22.92
C LEU A 184 1.64 1.59 23.52
N SER A 185 1.58 2.33 24.62
CA SER A 185 0.31 2.75 25.22
C SER A 185 -0.40 3.80 24.36
N GLU A 186 -1.69 4.02 24.59
CA GLU A 186 -2.43 5.10 23.92
C GLU A 186 -1.78 6.48 24.16
N LYS A 187 -1.20 6.70 25.32
CA LYS A 187 -0.48 7.93 25.65
C LYS A 187 0.80 8.09 24.82
N ASP A 188 1.52 6.99 24.61
CA ASP A 188 2.74 7.03 23.77
C ASP A 188 2.36 7.29 22.31
N VAL A 189 1.31 6.64 21.80
CA VAL A 189 0.77 6.90 20.46
C VAL A 189 0.37 8.37 20.31
N ALA A 190 -0.36 8.94 21.28
CA ALA A 190 -0.74 10.37 21.24
C ALA A 190 0.47 11.30 21.23
N ALA A 191 1.52 10.99 21.99
CA ALA A 191 2.76 11.77 21.98
C ALA A 191 3.48 11.72 20.64
N LEU A 192 3.50 10.55 19.97
CA LEU A 192 4.07 10.40 18.64
C LEU A 192 3.24 11.14 17.56
N GLN A 193 1.92 11.06 17.66
CA GLN A 193 1.00 11.81 16.79
C GLN A 193 1.25 13.32 16.89
N GLU A 194 1.42 13.85 18.11
CA GLU A 194 1.74 15.27 18.34
C GLU A 194 3.07 15.68 17.71
N ILE A 195 4.10 14.83 17.78
CA ILE A 195 5.37 15.09 17.08
C ILE A 195 5.18 15.14 15.56
N ILE A 196 4.42 14.20 15.00
CA ILE A 196 4.15 14.17 13.56
C ILE A 196 3.40 15.42 13.12
N ILE A 197 2.43 15.88 13.89
CA ILE A 197 1.67 17.11 13.62
C ILE A 197 2.59 18.33 13.75
N SER A 198 3.27 18.47 14.88
CA SER A 198 4.09 19.67 15.17
C SER A 198 5.32 19.80 14.26
N SER A 199 5.81 18.71 13.69
CA SER A 199 6.85 18.72 12.66
C SER A 199 6.38 19.26 11.30
N GLY A 200 5.06 19.40 11.09
CA GLY A 200 4.47 19.75 9.81
C GLY A 200 4.41 18.59 8.80
N ALA A 201 4.81 17.37 9.19
CA ALA A 201 4.85 16.21 8.29
C ALA A 201 3.45 15.82 7.79
N LEU A 202 2.45 15.86 8.67
CA LEU A 202 1.07 15.56 8.29
C LEU A 202 0.56 16.53 7.20
N GLU A 203 0.76 17.82 7.38
CA GLU A 203 0.35 18.84 6.39
C GLU A 203 1.05 18.63 5.03
N GLN A 204 2.34 18.32 5.05
CA GLN A 204 3.10 18.04 3.82
C GLN A 204 2.61 16.80 3.10
N VAL A 205 2.27 15.72 3.83
CA VAL A 205 1.72 14.49 3.24
C VAL A 205 0.33 14.74 2.67
N GLU A 206 -0.54 15.48 3.37
CA GLU A 206 -1.88 15.86 2.86
C GLU A 206 -1.79 16.69 1.57
N LYS A 207 -0.84 17.62 1.52
CA LYS A 207 -0.57 18.40 0.31
C LYS A 207 -0.09 17.49 -0.83
N LEU A 208 0.83 16.56 -0.55
CA LEU A 208 1.32 15.60 -1.54
C LEU A 208 0.20 14.69 -2.08
N ILE A 209 -0.70 14.20 -1.21
CA ILE A 209 -1.89 13.43 -1.62
C ILE A 209 -2.74 14.25 -2.60
N THR A 210 -2.98 15.52 -2.29
CA THR A 210 -3.77 16.42 -3.14
C THR A 210 -3.12 16.65 -4.50
N GLU A 211 -1.81 16.91 -4.53
CA GLU A 211 -1.03 17.11 -5.75
C GLU A 211 -1.03 15.86 -6.63
N LEU A 212 -0.80 14.69 -6.06
CA LEU A 212 -0.80 13.42 -6.76
C LEU A 212 -2.19 13.07 -7.31
N THR A 213 -3.24 13.28 -6.52
CA THR A 213 -4.64 13.05 -6.95
C THR A 213 -5.00 13.98 -8.12
N THR A 214 -4.64 15.25 -8.02
CA THR A 214 -4.86 16.23 -9.10
C THR A 214 -4.11 15.84 -10.38
N SER A 215 -2.87 15.40 -10.26
CA SER A 215 -2.06 14.91 -11.37
C SER A 215 -2.72 13.70 -12.03
N ALA A 216 -3.18 12.73 -11.24
CA ALA A 216 -3.90 11.56 -11.74
C ALA A 216 -5.16 11.96 -12.52
N ILE A 217 -6.04 12.76 -11.93
CA ILE A 217 -7.29 13.21 -12.58
C ILE A 217 -6.99 13.97 -13.86
N SER A 218 -5.91 14.74 -13.92
CA SER A 218 -5.51 15.47 -15.12
C SER A 218 -5.19 14.55 -16.32
N ALA A 219 -4.66 13.35 -16.06
CA ALA A 219 -4.39 12.36 -17.10
C ALA A 219 -5.67 11.83 -17.79
N LEU A 220 -6.81 11.88 -17.10
CA LEU A 220 -8.10 11.45 -17.65
C LEU A 220 -8.68 12.37 -18.72
N ARG A 221 -8.04 13.51 -18.98
CA ARG A 221 -8.43 14.45 -20.06
C ARG A 221 -7.98 14.00 -21.46
N ASP A 222 -7.39 12.81 -21.56
CA ASP A 222 -7.01 12.22 -22.85
C ASP A 222 -8.26 12.07 -23.75
N PRO A 223 -8.25 12.65 -24.96
CA PRO A 223 -9.38 12.56 -25.88
C PRO A 223 -9.67 11.14 -26.38
N GLN A 224 -8.75 10.19 -26.21
CA GLN A 224 -8.95 8.79 -26.56
C GLN A 224 -9.75 8.02 -25.49
N LEU A 225 -9.88 8.59 -24.27
CA LEU A 225 -10.64 7.99 -23.18
C LEU A 225 -12.12 8.40 -23.28
N ASP A 226 -13.01 7.42 -23.16
CA ASP A 226 -14.45 7.71 -23.10
C ASP A 226 -14.79 8.57 -21.87
N GLY A 227 -15.56 9.65 -22.08
CA GLY A 227 -15.87 10.61 -21.02
C GLY A 227 -16.66 10.03 -19.85
N LYS A 228 -17.46 8.96 -20.06
CA LYS A 228 -18.15 8.27 -18.96
C LYS A 228 -17.18 7.48 -18.11
N ILE A 229 -16.21 6.81 -18.76
CA ILE A 229 -15.14 6.08 -18.06
C ILE A 229 -14.25 7.05 -17.30
N ALA A 230 -13.85 8.17 -17.92
CA ALA A 230 -13.08 9.22 -17.27
C ALA A 230 -13.77 9.70 -15.98
N LYS A 231 -15.08 9.95 -16.02
CA LYS A 231 -15.85 10.37 -14.84
C LYS A 231 -15.86 9.30 -13.73
N VAL A 232 -16.06 8.04 -14.07
CA VAL A 232 -16.02 6.94 -13.09
C VAL A 232 -14.66 6.84 -12.43
N LEU A 233 -13.57 6.92 -13.21
CA LEU A 233 -12.21 6.87 -12.66
C LEU A 233 -11.91 8.09 -11.78
N GLU A 234 -12.40 9.28 -12.13
CA GLU A 234 -12.28 10.49 -11.31
C GLU A 234 -13.00 10.30 -9.96
N GLU A 235 -14.26 9.83 -9.97
CA GLU A 235 -15.02 9.54 -8.76
C GLU A 235 -14.30 8.51 -7.87
N MET A 236 -13.77 7.45 -8.45
CA MET A 236 -12.98 6.44 -7.73
C MET A 236 -11.70 7.03 -7.12
N ALA A 237 -11.00 7.91 -7.85
CA ALA A 237 -9.79 8.58 -7.35
C ALA A 237 -10.10 9.44 -6.11
N ILE A 238 -11.18 10.21 -6.15
CA ILE A 238 -11.63 11.04 -5.03
C ILE A 238 -11.97 10.16 -3.82
N ILE A 239 -12.77 9.09 -4.01
CA ILE A 239 -13.13 8.18 -2.93
C ILE A 239 -11.89 7.52 -2.32
N ALA A 240 -10.93 7.11 -3.15
CA ALA A 240 -9.72 6.41 -2.68
C ALA A 240 -8.80 7.30 -1.82
N THR A 241 -8.75 8.61 -2.11
CA THR A 241 -7.80 9.55 -1.50
C THR A 241 -8.42 10.50 -0.46
N GLN A 242 -9.75 10.64 -0.43
CA GLN A 242 -10.47 11.52 0.51
C GLN A 242 -11.16 10.76 1.65
N ARG A 243 -10.75 9.51 1.91
CA ARG A 243 -11.20 8.80 3.12
C ARG A 243 -10.84 9.63 4.35
N SER A 244 -11.85 10.02 5.13
CA SER A 244 -11.65 10.83 6.33
C SER A 244 -11.00 10.03 7.47
N VAL A 245 -10.18 10.73 8.25
CA VAL A 245 -9.63 10.28 9.52
C VAL A 245 -10.73 10.22 10.56
#